data_7227de63ebb4718c8642e340d1424728
#
_entry.id   7227de63ebb4718c8642e340d1424728
#
_cell.length_a   1.000
_cell.length_b   1.000
_cell.length_c   1.000
_cell.angle_alpha   90.00
_cell.angle_beta   90.00
_cell.angle_gamma   90.00
#
_symmetry.space_group_name_H-M   'P 1'
#
loop_
_entity.id
_entity.type
_entity.pdbx_description
1 polymer ?
#
loop_
_entity_poly.entity_id
_entity_poly.type
_entity_poly.pdbx_seq_one_letter_code
_entity_poly.pdbx_strand_id
1 'polypeptide(L)'
;MMMKFWRSRRAAADVHPLVQSRDSLMTALDKAPAVLLIVDEAGEVVYRNQAADRLMQETAATYGVEALLMLADVLKKDLRAARSFPFTKINVMEFKGQTTHGSSTYDRVPGGYILTWADSTKQVRTEEALSQLSQELSTASSHLTEAGEELVRTAGESASRAETVSHSSTELSESIREISQGVSSAASSTTTAADSARDATRRMEQLQESSRQIGSITKLITEIAEQTKLLALNATIESARAGEMGKGFAVVASEVKDLAARTAEATAQITDMIEGIQAESTQAAEGISGIAGLINTVAEQQTLIATTVEEQSATSTEMSRGMVAVAESGQSAARAAETVLAAAAALKEQAARLSTVTNG
;
A
#
# COMPACT_ATOMS: atom_id res chain seq x y z
N MET A 1 0.04 -61.46 -29.98
CA MET A 1 -0.12 -62.93 -29.85
C MET A 1 -1.18 -63.31 -28.79
N MET A 2 -1.92 -62.37 -28.17
CA MET A 2 -2.95 -62.64 -27.13
C MET A 2 -4.41 -62.53 -27.62
N MET A 3 -4.66 -62.14 -28.86
CA MET A 3 -6.02 -61.94 -29.40
C MET A 3 -6.61 -63.14 -30.14
N LYS A 4 -5.91 -64.28 -30.16
CA LYS A 4 -6.42 -65.49 -30.85
C LYS A 4 -7.11 -66.48 -29.96
N PHE A 5 -7.16 -66.26 -28.63
CA PHE A 5 -7.72 -67.25 -27.68
C PHE A 5 -9.25 -67.08 -27.43
N TRP A 6 -9.91 -66.01 -27.90
CA TRP A 6 -11.32 -65.73 -27.59
C TRP A 6 -12.28 -65.84 -28.76
N ARG A 7 -11.89 -66.50 -29.86
CA ARG A 7 -12.88 -67.02 -30.84
C ARG A 7 -13.21 -68.45 -30.48
N SER A 8 -13.94 -68.68 -29.37
CA SER A 8 -14.55 -69.94 -29.14
C SER A 8 -15.73 -70.09 -30.15
N ARG A 9 -15.55 -71.06 -31.03
CA ARG A 9 -16.55 -71.56 -31.94
C ARG A 9 -17.86 -71.88 -31.20
N ARG A 10 -18.91 -71.12 -31.40
CA ARG A 10 -20.28 -71.58 -31.26
C ARG A 10 -20.57 -72.55 -32.41
N ALA A 11 -19.93 -73.71 -32.43
CA ALA A 11 -20.34 -74.83 -33.25
C ALA A 11 -21.02 -75.83 -32.31
N ALA A 12 -22.23 -76.22 -32.55
CA ALA A 12 -23.09 -77.07 -31.73
C ALA A 12 -22.62 -78.53 -31.63
N ALA A 13 -21.33 -78.81 -31.78
CA ALA A 13 -20.81 -80.22 -31.88
C ALA A 13 -19.77 -80.66 -30.87
N ASP A 14 -19.24 -79.73 -30.00
CA ASP A 14 -18.24 -80.14 -29.00
C ASP A 14 -18.40 -79.34 -27.67
N VAL A 15 -19.59 -79.49 -27.03
CA VAL A 15 -19.71 -79.04 -25.64
C VAL A 15 -18.99 -80.01 -24.75
N HIS A 16 -17.99 -79.56 -24.00
CA HIS A 16 -17.22 -80.39 -23.06
C HIS A 16 -18.13 -81.13 -22.13
N PRO A 17 -17.87 -82.43 -21.81
CA PRO A 17 -18.72 -83.28 -20.98
C PRO A 17 -19.13 -82.67 -19.65
N LEU A 18 -18.29 -81.86 -19.03
CA LEU A 18 -18.64 -81.13 -17.82
C LEU A 18 -19.82 -80.08 -18.02
N VAL A 19 -19.96 -79.59 -19.24
CA VAL A 19 -21.05 -78.63 -19.55
C VAL A 19 -22.29 -79.35 -20.06
N GLN A 20 -22.18 -80.61 -20.44
CA GLN A 20 -23.29 -81.56 -20.81
C GLN A 20 -23.96 -82.17 -19.59
N SER A 21 -23.22 -82.35 -18.48
CA SER A 21 -23.77 -82.86 -17.25
C SER A 21 -24.60 -81.87 -16.49
N ARG A 22 -25.89 -82.14 -16.28
CA ARG A 22 -26.75 -81.38 -15.47
C ARG A 22 -26.24 -81.13 -14.06
N ASP A 23 -25.69 -82.14 -13.43
CA ASP A 23 -25.15 -82.09 -12.07
C ASP A 23 -23.88 -81.25 -11.98
N SER A 24 -23.04 -81.26 -12.99
CA SER A 24 -21.85 -80.36 -13.06
C SER A 24 -22.25 -78.94 -13.24
N LEU A 25 -23.21 -78.61 -14.10
CA LEU A 25 -23.73 -77.24 -14.30
C LEU A 25 -24.40 -76.72 -13.03
N MET A 26 -25.27 -77.55 -12.39
CA MET A 26 -25.92 -77.15 -11.14
C MET A 26 -24.91 -76.91 -10.02
N THR A 27 -23.87 -77.76 -9.91
CA THR A 27 -22.80 -77.55 -8.94
C THR A 27 -22.01 -76.28 -9.22
N ALA A 28 -21.74 -75.98 -10.51
CA ALA A 28 -21.03 -74.74 -10.88
C ALA A 28 -21.88 -73.49 -10.58
N LEU A 29 -23.17 -73.53 -10.87
CA LEU A 29 -24.10 -72.42 -10.52
C LEU A 29 -24.25 -72.26 -9.01
N ASP A 30 -24.37 -73.35 -8.26
CA ASP A 30 -24.49 -73.34 -6.80
C ASP A 30 -23.24 -72.79 -6.09
N LYS A 31 -22.07 -73.10 -6.61
CA LYS A 31 -20.78 -72.64 -6.05
C LYS A 31 -20.29 -71.32 -6.67
N ALA A 32 -21.04 -70.73 -7.60
CA ALA A 32 -20.64 -69.41 -8.17
C ALA A 32 -20.54 -68.35 -7.06
N PRO A 33 -19.44 -67.54 -7.07
CA PRO A 33 -19.25 -66.53 -6.03
C PRO A 33 -20.22 -65.35 -6.12
N ALA A 34 -20.80 -65.11 -7.29
CA ALA A 34 -21.82 -64.11 -7.48
C ALA A 34 -23.18 -64.55 -6.95
N VAL A 35 -23.93 -63.67 -6.34
CA VAL A 35 -25.33 -63.91 -5.98
C VAL A 35 -26.14 -64.15 -7.24
N LEU A 36 -26.79 -65.32 -7.33
CA LEU A 36 -27.53 -65.72 -8.48
C LEU A 36 -28.91 -66.25 -8.06
N LEU A 37 -29.93 -65.71 -8.66
CA LEU A 37 -31.33 -66.17 -8.51
C LEU A 37 -31.88 -66.53 -9.89
N ILE A 38 -32.71 -67.55 -9.98
CA ILE A 38 -33.59 -67.80 -11.12
C ILE A 38 -35.03 -67.60 -10.65
N VAL A 39 -35.77 -66.86 -11.41
CA VAL A 39 -37.15 -66.57 -11.16
C VAL A 39 -38.04 -67.01 -12.35
N ASP A 40 -39.25 -67.43 -12.09
CA ASP A 40 -40.18 -67.75 -13.12
C ASP A 40 -40.81 -66.50 -13.79
N GLU A 41 -41.68 -66.67 -14.78
CA GLU A 41 -42.37 -65.57 -15.47
C GLU A 41 -43.29 -64.76 -14.54
N ALA A 42 -43.70 -65.31 -13.39
CA ALA A 42 -44.48 -64.60 -12.35
C ALA A 42 -43.61 -63.79 -11.40
N GLY A 43 -42.28 -63.95 -11.48
CA GLY A 43 -41.33 -63.27 -10.61
C GLY A 43 -41.11 -63.98 -9.27
N GLU A 44 -41.51 -65.27 -9.18
CA GLU A 44 -41.24 -66.09 -8.01
C GLU A 44 -39.86 -66.78 -8.10
N VAL A 45 -39.11 -66.82 -6.99
CA VAL A 45 -37.79 -67.38 -6.95
C VAL A 45 -37.87 -68.89 -6.96
N VAL A 46 -37.36 -69.51 -8.06
CA VAL A 46 -37.37 -70.95 -8.23
C VAL A 46 -36.00 -71.58 -7.93
N TYR A 47 -34.89 -70.79 -7.95
CA TYR A 47 -33.57 -71.29 -7.59
C TYR A 47 -32.76 -70.15 -6.95
N ARG A 48 -31.90 -70.51 -5.98
CA ARG A 48 -30.92 -69.68 -5.33
C ARG A 48 -29.64 -70.46 -5.20
N ASN A 49 -28.48 -69.80 -5.46
CA ASN A 49 -27.18 -70.38 -5.22
C ASN A 49 -26.69 -70.13 -3.77
N GLN A 50 -25.61 -70.79 -3.36
CA GLN A 50 -25.07 -70.63 -2.00
C GLN A 50 -24.72 -69.18 -1.64
N ALA A 51 -24.26 -68.37 -2.62
CA ALA A 51 -24.03 -66.94 -2.38
C ALA A 51 -25.30 -66.17 -2.09
N ALA A 52 -26.41 -66.47 -2.79
CA ALA A 52 -27.71 -65.90 -2.54
C ALA A 52 -28.28 -66.30 -1.16
N ASP A 53 -28.13 -67.54 -0.80
CA ASP A 53 -28.56 -68.01 0.53
C ASP A 53 -27.79 -67.37 1.66
N ARG A 54 -26.46 -67.22 1.53
CA ARG A 54 -25.66 -66.47 2.51
C ARG A 54 -26.12 -65.01 2.63
N LEU A 55 -26.29 -64.34 1.50
CA LEU A 55 -26.75 -62.93 1.50
C LEU A 55 -28.10 -62.77 2.18
N MET A 56 -29.06 -63.67 1.89
CA MET A 56 -30.36 -63.63 2.51
C MET A 56 -30.30 -63.89 4.02
N GLN A 57 -29.46 -64.83 4.48
CA GLN A 57 -29.25 -65.09 5.91
C GLN A 57 -28.64 -63.87 6.61
N GLU A 58 -27.60 -63.25 6.02
CA GLU A 58 -26.94 -62.06 6.52
C GLU A 58 -27.90 -60.85 6.55
N THR A 59 -28.70 -60.67 5.49
CA THR A 59 -29.72 -59.62 5.41
C THR A 59 -30.82 -59.82 6.47
N ALA A 60 -31.30 -61.02 6.63
CA ALA A 60 -32.31 -61.35 7.65
C ALA A 60 -31.77 -61.16 9.08
N ALA A 61 -30.52 -61.54 9.33
CA ALA A 61 -29.87 -61.41 10.64
C ALA A 61 -29.64 -59.93 11.00
N THR A 62 -29.22 -59.10 10.00
CA THR A 62 -28.88 -57.70 10.21
C THR A 62 -30.10 -56.79 10.21
N TYR A 63 -31.03 -56.99 9.28
CA TYR A 63 -32.13 -56.08 9.00
C TYR A 63 -33.52 -56.64 9.30
N GLY A 64 -33.61 -57.94 9.54
CA GLY A 64 -34.89 -58.65 9.79
C GLY A 64 -35.48 -59.27 8.53
N VAL A 65 -36.48 -60.15 8.72
CA VAL A 65 -37.17 -60.83 7.61
C VAL A 65 -37.94 -59.85 6.70
N GLU A 66 -38.36 -58.72 7.24
CA GLU A 66 -39.06 -57.66 6.47
C GLU A 66 -38.19 -57.13 5.31
N ALA A 67 -36.88 -57.06 5.49
CA ALA A 67 -35.95 -56.66 4.44
C ALA A 67 -35.94 -57.63 3.23
N LEU A 68 -36.10 -58.91 3.49
CA LEU A 68 -36.22 -59.91 2.41
C LEU A 68 -37.54 -59.77 1.63
N LEU A 69 -38.63 -59.42 2.30
CA LEU A 69 -39.92 -59.14 1.66
C LEU A 69 -39.82 -57.91 0.76
N MET A 70 -39.15 -56.84 1.23
CA MET A 70 -38.88 -55.66 0.42
C MET A 70 -38.06 -55.98 -0.82
N LEU A 71 -37.02 -56.80 -0.67
CA LEU A 71 -36.16 -57.23 -1.80
C LEU A 71 -36.96 -58.00 -2.83
N ALA A 72 -37.86 -58.93 -2.41
CA ALA A 72 -38.76 -59.66 -3.30
C ALA A 72 -39.75 -58.75 -4.05
N ASP A 73 -40.27 -57.72 -3.37
CA ASP A 73 -41.15 -56.74 -3.99
C ASP A 73 -40.41 -55.87 -5.02
N VAL A 74 -39.17 -55.41 -4.72
CA VAL A 74 -38.31 -54.68 -5.66
C VAL A 74 -38.05 -55.54 -6.90
N LEU A 75 -37.68 -56.80 -6.75
CA LEU A 75 -37.46 -57.73 -7.84
C LEU A 75 -38.69 -57.81 -8.78
N LYS A 76 -39.88 -58.06 -8.21
CA LYS A 76 -41.12 -58.16 -8.98
C LYS A 76 -41.48 -56.86 -9.69
N LYS A 77 -41.26 -55.72 -9.04
CA LYS A 77 -41.48 -54.40 -9.61
C LYS A 77 -40.53 -54.10 -10.78
N ASP A 78 -39.24 -54.45 -10.62
CA ASP A 78 -38.25 -54.26 -11.66
C ASP A 78 -38.49 -55.12 -12.89
N LEU A 79 -38.85 -56.40 -12.71
CA LEU A 79 -39.24 -57.27 -13.81
C LEU A 79 -40.46 -56.79 -14.59
N ARG A 80 -41.48 -56.27 -13.89
CA ARG A 80 -42.70 -55.71 -14.52
C ARG A 80 -42.41 -54.41 -15.28
N ALA A 81 -41.42 -53.62 -14.83
CA ALA A 81 -41.06 -52.35 -15.46
C ALA A 81 -40.06 -52.52 -16.62
N ALA A 82 -39.42 -53.67 -16.73
CA ALA A 82 -38.40 -53.94 -17.75
C ALA A 82 -38.98 -53.94 -19.17
N ARG A 83 -38.38 -53.17 -20.06
CA ARG A 83 -38.73 -53.10 -21.51
C ARG A 83 -37.87 -53.93 -22.43
N SER A 84 -36.65 -54.22 -21.97
CA SER A 84 -35.66 -55.00 -22.71
C SER A 84 -34.75 -55.74 -21.75
N PHE A 85 -34.16 -56.84 -22.22
CA PHE A 85 -33.15 -57.64 -21.47
C PHE A 85 -31.89 -57.81 -22.31
N PRO A 86 -30.67 -57.90 -21.71
CA PRO A 86 -30.44 -57.71 -20.28
C PRO A 86 -30.56 -56.24 -19.87
N PHE A 87 -30.90 -55.96 -18.62
CA PHE A 87 -30.83 -54.64 -18.04
C PHE A 87 -30.26 -54.68 -16.63
N THR A 88 -29.53 -53.63 -16.25
CA THR A 88 -28.96 -53.46 -14.90
C THR A 88 -29.63 -52.25 -14.25
N LYS A 89 -29.93 -52.40 -12.95
CA LYS A 89 -30.54 -51.35 -12.15
C LYS A 89 -29.85 -51.30 -10.78
N ILE A 90 -29.51 -50.11 -10.35
CA ILE A 90 -29.08 -49.86 -8.98
C ILE A 90 -30.31 -49.51 -8.16
N ASN A 91 -30.60 -50.30 -7.15
CA ASN A 91 -31.68 -50.10 -6.21
C ASN A 91 -31.12 -49.52 -4.91
N VAL A 92 -31.70 -48.42 -4.45
CA VAL A 92 -31.40 -47.83 -3.16
C VAL A 92 -32.36 -48.41 -2.13
N MET A 93 -31.83 -48.95 -1.07
CA MET A 93 -32.60 -49.57 0.00
C MET A 93 -32.16 -48.94 1.33
N GLU A 94 -33.12 -48.57 2.13
CA GLU A 94 -32.89 -48.04 3.46
C GLU A 94 -33.36 -49.05 4.51
N PHE A 95 -32.41 -49.52 5.30
CA PHE A 95 -32.69 -50.49 6.38
C PHE A 95 -32.16 -49.92 7.70
N LYS A 96 -33.01 -49.73 8.69
CA LYS A 96 -32.64 -49.25 10.03
C LYS A 96 -31.77 -47.99 10.01
N GLY A 97 -32.04 -47.05 9.09
CA GLY A 97 -31.29 -45.81 8.92
C GLY A 97 -29.95 -45.97 8.19
N GLN A 98 -29.67 -47.13 7.62
CA GLN A 98 -28.50 -47.36 6.75
C GLN A 98 -28.95 -47.46 5.30
N THR A 99 -28.36 -46.63 4.45
CA THR A 99 -28.59 -46.69 3.00
C THR A 99 -27.60 -47.66 2.36
N THR A 100 -28.15 -48.64 1.64
CA THR A 100 -27.40 -49.60 0.86
C THR A 100 -27.80 -49.52 -0.61
N HIS A 101 -26.83 -49.77 -1.49
CA HIS A 101 -27.04 -49.77 -2.93
C HIS A 101 -26.78 -51.17 -3.48
N GLY A 102 -27.79 -51.77 -4.10
CA GLY A 102 -27.70 -53.08 -4.73
C GLY A 102 -27.80 -52.97 -6.24
N SER A 103 -26.74 -53.41 -6.94
CA SER A 103 -26.79 -53.49 -8.41
C SER A 103 -27.35 -54.85 -8.80
N SER A 104 -28.55 -54.81 -9.42
CA SER A 104 -29.24 -56.02 -9.92
C SER A 104 -29.18 -56.05 -11.44
N THR A 105 -28.64 -57.15 -11.98
CA THR A 105 -28.63 -57.37 -13.43
C THR A 105 -29.58 -58.50 -13.73
N TYR A 106 -30.52 -58.26 -14.65
CA TYR A 106 -31.60 -59.15 -15.06
C TYR A 106 -31.35 -59.59 -16.50
N ASP A 107 -31.46 -60.90 -16.78
CA ASP A 107 -31.45 -61.39 -18.15
C ASP A 107 -32.54 -62.46 -18.33
N ARG A 108 -32.95 -62.71 -19.57
CA ARG A 108 -34.03 -63.65 -19.88
C ARG A 108 -33.44 -65.05 -20.15
N VAL A 109 -34.09 -66.03 -19.54
CA VAL A 109 -33.80 -67.45 -19.78
C VAL A 109 -35.07 -68.14 -20.21
N PRO A 110 -35.04 -69.30 -20.85
CA PRO A 110 -36.25 -70.05 -21.20
C PRO A 110 -37.10 -70.39 -19.98
N GLY A 111 -38.34 -69.84 -19.95
CA GLY A 111 -39.28 -70.01 -18.83
C GLY A 111 -39.11 -69.07 -17.63
N GLY A 112 -38.33 -68.03 -17.76
CA GLY A 112 -38.13 -67.06 -16.66
C GLY A 112 -36.97 -66.13 -16.86
N TYR A 113 -36.35 -65.71 -15.75
CA TYR A 113 -35.28 -64.74 -15.71
C TYR A 113 -34.14 -65.21 -14.80
N ILE A 114 -32.95 -64.82 -15.10
CA ILE A 114 -31.77 -64.89 -14.23
C ILE A 114 -31.46 -63.51 -13.67
N LEU A 115 -31.24 -63.44 -12.37
CA LEU A 115 -30.82 -62.24 -11.68
C LEU A 115 -29.45 -62.48 -11.05
N THR A 116 -28.55 -61.55 -11.24
CA THR A 116 -27.34 -61.43 -10.42
C THR A 116 -27.44 -60.15 -9.59
N TRP A 117 -26.98 -60.21 -8.36
CA TRP A 117 -26.92 -59.04 -7.47
C TRP A 117 -25.55 -58.86 -6.92
N ALA A 118 -25.16 -57.60 -6.78
CA ALA A 118 -23.90 -57.20 -6.15
C ALA A 118 -24.14 -55.98 -5.26
N ASP A 119 -23.52 -55.95 -4.10
CA ASP A 119 -23.48 -54.74 -3.25
C ASP A 119 -22.62 -53.69 -3.94
N SER A 120 -23.23 -52.61 -4.34
CA SER A 120 -22.60 -51.46 -4.97
C SER A 120 -22.49 -50.24 -4.03
N THR A 121 -22.82 -50.44 -2.74
CA THR A 121 -22.79 -49.32 -1.76
C THR A 121 -21.45 -48.61 -1.68
N LYS A 122 -20.39 -49.38 -1.64
CA LYS A 122 -19.03 -48.83 -1.60
C LYS A 122 -18.71 -48.07 -2.88
N GLN A 123 -19.09 -48.59 -4.04
CA GLN A 123 -18.85 -47.97 -5.33
C GLN A 123 -19.61 -46.64 -5.41
N VAL A 124 -20.91 -46.62 -5.14
CA VAL A 124 -21.74 -45.42 -5.18
C VAL A 124 -21.25 -44.35 -4.21
N ARG A 125 -20.92 -44.72 -2.98
CA ARG A 125 -20.35 -43.75 -2.01
C ARG A 125 -18.98 -43.22 -2.47
N THR A 126 -18.21 -44.04 -3.14
CA THR A 126 -16.90 -43.58 -3.68
C THR A 126 -17.14 -42.58 -4.84
N GLU A 127 -18.08 -42.89 -5.74
CA GLU A 127 -18.45 -42.02 -6.86
C GLU A 127 -19.02 -40.68 -6.35
N GLU A 128 -19.92 -40.71 -5.34
CA GLU A 128 -20.45 -39.51 -4.69
C GLU A 128 -19.33 -38.67 -4.03
N ALA A 129 -18.45 -39.32 -3.27
CA ALA A 129 -17.32 -38.64 -2.61
C ALA A 129 -16.34 -38.03 -3.62
N LEU A 130 -16.06 -38.74 -4.73
CA LEU A 130 -15.21 -38.21 -5.81
C LEU A 130 -15.87 -37.03 -6.54
N SER A 131 -17.19 -37.09 -6.76
CA SER A 131 -17.96 -36.01 -7.36
C SER A 131 -17.94 -34.77 -6.48
N GLN A 132 -18.18 -34.94 -5.16
CA GLN A 132 -18.12 -33.85 -4.20
C GLN A 132 -16.70 -33.25 -4.14
N LEU A 133 -15.66 -34.08 -4.06
CA LEU A 133 -14.28 -33.64 -4.06
C LEU A 133 -13.93 -32.84 -5.33
N SER A 134 -14.40 -33.33 -6.51
CA SER A 134 -14.22 -32.62 -7.77
C SER A 134 -14.83 -31.22 -7.72
N GLN A 135 -16.02 -31.09 -7.14
CA GLN A 135 -16.71 -29.81 -7.00
C GLN A 135 -16.01 -28.87 -6.02
N GLU A 136 -15.55 -29.39 -4.90
CA GLU A 136 -14.77 -28.62 -3.91
C GLU A 136 -13.45 -28.12 -4.52
N LEU A 137 -12.73 -28.96 -5.25
CA LEU A 137 -11.49 -28.58 -5.96
C LEU A 137 -11.75 -27.50 -7.02
N SER A 138 -12.84 -27.63 -7.78
CA SER A 138 -13.22 -26.61 -8.79
C SER A 138 -13.51 -25.27 -8.16
N THR A 139 -14.24 -25.27 -7.03
CA THR A 139 -14.57 -24.05 -6.29
C THR A 139 -13.30 -23.42 -5.70
N ALA A 140 -12.44 -24.22 -5.06
CA ALA A 140 -11.15 -23.76 -4.53
C ALA A 140 -10.24 -23.16 -5.63
N SER A 141 -10.21 -23.82 -6.80
CA SER A 141 -9.48 -23.32 -7.97
C SER A 141 -9.99 -21.95 -8.42
N SER A 142 -11.31 -21.75 -8.46
CA SER A 142 -11.91 -20.45 -8.84
C SER A 142 -11.54 -19.35 -7.85
N HIS A 143 -11.63 -19.61 -6.56
CA HIS A 143 -11.22 -18.65 -5.52
C HIS A 143 -9.72 -18.31 -5.58
N LEU A 144 -8.87 -19.31 -5.85
CA LEU A 144 -7.43 -19.07 -6.02
C LEU A 144 -7.14 -18.25 -7.28
N THR A 145 -7.91 -18.44 -8.36
CA THR A 145 -7.77 -17.64 -9.58
C THR A 145 -8.14 -16.18 -9.30
N GLU A 146 -9.29 -15.93 -8.67
CA GLU A 146 -9.72 -14.58 -8.30
C GLU A 146 -8.70 -13.89 -7.37
N ALA A 147 -8.23 -14.60 -6.36
CA ALA A 147 -7.22 -14.08 -5.44
C ALA A 147 -5.88 -13.78 -6.14
N GLY A 148 -5.46 -14.65 -7.06
CA GLY A 148 -4.24 -14.45 -7.85
C GLY A 148 -4.33 -13.25 -8.77
N GLU A 149 -5.43 -13.08 -9.49
CA GLU A 149 -5.67 -11.92 -10.36
C GLU A 149 -5.70 -10.61 -9.56
N GLU A 150 -6.37 -10.59 -8.42
CA GLU A 150 -6.41 -9.44 -7.53
C GLU A 150 -5.02 -9.08 -6.97
N LEU A 151 -4.21 -10.10 -6.66
CA LEU A 151 -2.84 -9.89 -6.21
C LEU A 151 -1.97 -9.28 -7.30
N VAL A 152 -2.08 -9.74 -8.56
CA VAL A 152 -1.37 -9.15 -9.71
C VAL A 152 -1.75 -7.69 -9.88
N ARG A 153 -3.06 -7.39 -9.85
CA ARG A 153 -3.57 -6.03 -9.98
C ARG A 153 -3.02 -5.12 -8.86
N THR A 154 -3.12 -5.54 -7.61
CA THR A 154 -2.67 -4.76 -6.45
C THR A 154 -1.17 -4.56 -6.45
N ALA A 155 -0.40 -5.58 -6.85
CA ALA A 155 1.05 -5.51 -7.00
C ALA A 155 1.45 -4.50 -8.09
N GLY A 156 0.76 -4.51 -9.23
CA GLY A 156 0.96 -3.56 -10.32
C GLY A 156 0.66 -2.12 -9.89
N GLU A 157 -0.46 -1.90 -9.20
CA GLU A 157 -0.81 -0.58 -8.67
C GLU A 157 0.21 -0.08 -7.65
N SER A 158 0.69 -0.97 -6.77
CA SER A 158 1.70 -0.62 -5.76
C SER A 158 3.03 -0.22 -6.42
N ALA A 159 3.47 -0.94 -7.45
CA ALA A 159 4.67 -0.61 -8.20
C ALA A 159 4.53 0.75 -8.92
N SER A 160 3.40 1.02 -9.57
CA SER A 160 3.13 2.29 -10.24
C SER A 160 3.09 3.48 -9.26
N ARG A 161 2.47 3.29 -8.09
CA ARG A 161 2.46 4.32 -7.03
C ARG A 161 3.86 4.57 -6.49
N ALA A 162 4.66 3.53 -6.30
CA ALA A 162 6.05 3.65 -5.87
C ALA A 162 6.89 4.45 -6.87
N GLU A 163 6.70 4.23 -8.17
CA GLU A 163 7.35 4.99 -9.23
C GLU A 163 6.96 6.48 -9.19
N THR A 164 5.66 6.78 -9.02
CA THR A 164 5.16 8.15 -8.89
C THR A 164 5.78 8.86 -7.69
N VAL A 165 5.82 8.22 -6.52
CA VAL A 165 6.41 8.80 -5.30
C VAL A 165 7.93 8.97 -5.46
N SER A 166 8.62 8.02 -6.13
CA SER A 166 10.05 8.13 -6.43
C SER A 166 10.35 9.34 -7.33
N HIS A 167 9.51 9.58 -8.34
CA HIS A 167 9.63 10.76 -9.20
C HIS A 167 9.43 12.05 -8.39
N SER A 168 8.38 12.13 -7.57
CA SER A 168 8.13 13.28 -6.71
C SER A 168 9.25 13.53 -5.69
N SER A 169 9.89 12.46 -5.20
CA SER A 169 11.07 12.56 -4.33
C SER A 169 12.28 13.16 -5.07
N THR A 170 12.43 12.88 -6.36
CA THR A 170 13.48 13.48 -7.19
C THR A 170 13.23 14.97 -7.39
N GLU A 171 12.01 15.37 -7.74
CA GLU A 171 11.60 16.77 -7.87
C GLU A 171 11.78 17.54 -6.54
N LEU A 172 11.41 16.89 -5.42
CA LEU A 172 11.62 17.44 -4.08
C LEU A 172 13.12 17.66 -3.81
N SER A 173 13.98 16.71 -4.19
CA SER A 173 15.45 16.85 -4.02
C SER A 173 16.02 18.00 -4.84
N GLU A 174 15.49 18.28 -6.03
CA GLU A 174 15.86 19.43 -6.83
C GLU A 174 15.42 20.74 -6.16
N SER A 175 14.18 20.81 -5.68
CA SER A 175 13.66 21.97 -4.96
C SER A 175 14.44 22.24 -3.67
N ILE A 176 14.79 21.21 -2.90
CA ILE A 176 15.66 21.31 -1.71
C ILE A 176 17.01 21.90 -2.07
N ARG A 177 17.61 21.51 -3.20
CA ARG A 177 18.88 22.07 -3.66
C ARG A 177 18.78 23.55 -4.01
N GLU A 178 17.69 23.96 -4.67
CA GLU A 178 17.42 25.36 -4.97
C GLU A 178 17.23 26.19 -3.69
N ILE A 179 16.49 25.65 -2.71
CA ILE A 179 16.33 26.31 -1.39
C ILE A 179 17.69 26.46 -0.70
N SER A 180 18.51 25.41 -0.71
CA SER A 180 19.87 25.45 -0.13
C SER A 180 20.74 26.56 -0.75
N GLN A 181 20.69 26.70 -2.07
CA GLN A 181 21.39 27.79 -2.78
C GLN A 181 20.83 29.15 -2.42
N GLY A 182 19.50 29.27 -2.32
CA GLY A 182 18.83 30.48 -1.87
C GLY A 182 19.25 30.90 -0.46
N VAL A 183 19.28 29.95 0.48
CA VAL A 183 19.73 30.20 1.86
C VAL A 183 21.18 30.66 1.90
N SER A 184 22.08 30.03 1.15
CA SER A 184 23.49 30.41 1.05
C SER A 184 23.67 31.83 0.50
N SER A 185 22.90 32.17 -0.55
CA SER A 185 22.90 33.53 -1.11
C SER A 185 22.37 34.57 -0.13
N ALA A 186 21.30 34.24 0.57
CA ALA A 186 20.72 35.10 1.59
C ALA A 186 21.69 35.31 2.77
N ALA A 187 22.41 34.28 3.20
CA ALA A 187 23.44 34.39 4.24
C ALA A 187 24.57 35.35 3.84
N SER A 188 25.06 35.27 2.60
CA SER A 188 26.03 36.22 2.06
C SER A 188 25.52 37.67 2.06
N SER A 189 24.25 37.85 1.63
CA SER A 189 23.60 39.18 1.63
C SER A 189 23.44 39.73 3.04
N THR A 190 23.07 38.86 4.01
CA THR A 190 22.92 39.20 5.41
C THR A 190 24.25 39.66 6.02
N THR A 191 25.36 38.97 5.70
CA THR A 191 26.72 39.36 6.11
C THR A 191 27.09 40.74 5.54
N THR A 192 26.84 40.98 4.25
CA THR A 192 27.08 42.28 3.62
C THR A 192 26.26 43.39 4.26
N ALA A 193 24.98 43.12 4.61
CA ALA A 193 24.15 44.09 5.31
C ALA A 193 24.65 44.39 6.73
N ALA A 194 25.15 43.38 7.45
CA ALA A 194 25.76 43.53 8.77
C ALA A 194 27.02 44.43 8.71
N ASP A 195 27.87 44.24 7.71
CA ASP A 195 29.07 45.07 7.51
C ASP A 195 28.69 46.51 7.14
N SER A 196 27.65 46.68 6.29
CA SER A 196 27.13 47.99 5.94
C SER A 196 26.56 48.74 7.15
N ALA A 197 25.83 48.04 8.03
CA ALA A 197 25.30 48.62 9.27
C ALA A 197 26.44 49.06 10.22
N ARG A 198 27.50 48.25 10.38
CA ARG A 198 28.69 48.60 11.18
C ARG A 198 29.40 49.84 10.64
N ASP A 199 29.55 49.93 9.32
CA ASP A 199 30.19 51.06 8.69
C ASP A 199 29.33 52.32 8.86
N ALA A 200 28.00 52.25 8.74
CA ALA A 200 27.09 53.35 9.00
C ALA A 200 27.18 53.81 10.46
N THR A 201 27.21 52.89 11.42
CA THR A 201 27.40 53.23 12.84
C THR A 201 28.70 54.01 13.06
N ARG A 202 29.83 53.55 12.50
CA ARG A 202 31.11 54.22 12.59
C ARG A 202 31.08 55.65 12.00
N ARG A 203 30.37 55.83 10.89
CA ARG A 203 30.20 57.16 10.28
C ARG A 203 29.36 58.07 11.17
N MET A 204 28.33 57.57 11.85
CA MET A 204 27.52 58.34 12.80
C MET A 204 28.38 58.74 14.01
N GLU A 205 29.24 57.88 14.54
CA GLU A 205 30.16 58.22 15.62
C GLU A 205 31.13 59.30 15.20
N GLN A 206 31.68 59.24 13.97
CA GLN A 206 32.58 60.28 13.42
C GLN A 206 31.84 61.60 13.23
N LEU A 207 30.58 61.58 12.78
CA LEU A 207 29.73 62.78 12.64
C LEU A 207 29.44 63.42 14.00
N GLN A 208 29.15 62.64 15.03
CA GLN A 208 28.94 63.12 16.40
C GLN A 208 30.22 63.78 16.95
N GLU A 209 31.41 63.14 16.73
CA GLU A 209 32.67 63.72 17.19
C GLU A 209 32.98 65.02 16.47
N SER A 210 32.83 65.06 15.13
CA SER A 210 33.03 66.28 14.35
C SER A 210 32.08 67.41 14.78
N SER A 211 30.81 67.06 15.04
CA SER A 211 29.80 68.06 15.54
C SER A 211 30.16 68.58 16.92
N ARG A 212 30.67 67.72 17.84
CA ARG A 212 31.18 68.14 19.13
C ARG A 212 32.35 69.09 19.02
N GLN A 213 33.29 68.82 18.11
CA GLN A 213 34.44 69.72 17.84
C GLN A 213 33.99 71.09 17.30
N ILE A 214 33.04 71.10 16.33
CA ILE A 214 32.47 72.33 15.79
C ILE A 214 31.76 73.13 16.90
N GLY A 215 30.96 72.46 17.74
CA GLY A 215 30.29 73.10 18.89
C GLY A 215 31.28 73.76 19.87
N SER A 216 32.43 73.11 20.13
CA SER A 216 33.47 73.73 20.97
C SER A 216 34.11 74.94 20.35
N ILE A 217 34.35 74.90 19.02
CA ILE A 217 34.89 76.06 18.27
C ILE A 217 33.87 77.21 18.24
N THR A 218 32.61 76.89 17.99
CA THR A 218 31.51 77.92 17.99
C THR A 218 31.37 78.61 19.34
N LYS A 219 31.49 77.88 20.44
CA LYS A 219 31.49 78.42 21.80
C LYS A 219 32.66 79.41 22.02
N LEU A 220 33.88 79.01 21.57
CA LEU A 220 35.04 79.88 21.64
C LEU A 220 34.84 81.19 20.83
N ILE A 221 34.26 81.10 19.61
CA ILE A 221 33.99 82.24 18.78
C ILE A 221 32.97 83.18 19.48
N THR A 222 31.95 82.61 20.10
CA THR A 222 30.96 83.34 20.90
C THR A 222 31.64 84.15 22.07
N GLU A 223 32.52 83.47 22.80
CA GLU A 223 33.30 84.05 23.88
C GLU A 223 34.19 85.23 23.36
N ILE A 224 34.88 85.04 22.20
CA ILE A 224 35.70 86.05 21.57
C ILE A 224 34.83 87.24 21.12
N ALA A 225 33.62 86.97 20.56
CA ALA A 225 32.69 88.00 20.15
C ALA A 225 32.19 88.80 21.36
N GLU A 226 31.86 88.19 22.48
CA GLU A 226 31.47 88.90 23.70
C GLU A 226 32.60 89.75 24.29
N GLN A 227 33.85 89.18 24.29
CA GLN A 227 35.00 90.00 24.71
C GLN A 227 35.26 91.17 23.80
N THR A 228 35.11 90.99 22.47
CA THR A 228 35.24 92.06 21.49
C THR A 228 34.18 93.17 21.67
N LYS A 229 32.96 92.71 21.94
CA LYS A 229 31.83 93.63 22.27
C LYS A 229 32.16 94.49 23.53
N LEU A 230 32.70 93.84 24.56
CA LEU A 230 33.10 94.60 25.78
C LEU A 230 34.29 95.52 25.53
N LEU A 231 35.26 95.12 24.73
CA LEU A 231 36.41 95.98 24.34
C LEU A 231 35.95 97.17 23.53
N ALA A 232 35.03 96.92 22.57
CA ALA A 232 34.41 98.00 21.74
C ALA A 232 33.54 98.96 22.59
N LEU A 233 32.83 98.49 23.58
CA LEU A 233 32.06 99.28 24.53
C LEU A 233 33.00 100.18 25.33
N ASN A 234 34.09 99.67 25.88
CA ASN A 234 35.10 100.39 26.63
C ASN A 234 35.75 101.52 25.71
N ALA A 235 36.06 101.19 24.44
CA ALA A 235 36.58 102.13 23.48
C ALA A 235 35.55 103.24 23.14
N THR A 236 34.24 102.86 23.06
CA THR A 236 33.15 103.86 22.87
C THR A 236 33.10 104.85 24.03
N ILE A 237 33.15 104.32 25.26
CA ILE A 237 33.15 105.19 26.48
C ILE A 237 34.35 106.14 26.52
N GLU A 238 35.53 105.64 26.23
CA GLU A 238 36.77 106.48 26.26
C GLU A 238 36.80 107.51 25.11
N SER A 239 36.26 107.10 23.93
CA SER A 239 36.05 108.03 22.81
C SER A 239 35.06 109.22 23.14
N ALA A 240 33.96 108.89 23.87
CA ALA A 240 33.07 109.89 24.35
C ALA A 240 33.70 110.83 25.39
N ARG A 241 34.63 110.30 26.18
CA ARG A 241 35.41 111.03 27.19
C ARG A 241 36.44 112.07 26.58
N ALA A 242 36.96 111.75 25.36
CA ALA A 242 37.86 112.55 24.61
C ALA A 242 37.20 113.73 23.84
N GLY A 243 35.91 113.87 23.92
CA GLY A 243 35.13 114.92 23.31
C GLY A 243 35.27 115.03 21.78
N GLU A 244 35.49 116.21 21.22
CA GLU A 244 35.59 116.43 19.74
C GLU A 244 36.72 115.60 19.10
N MET A 245 37.82 115.42 19.80
CA MET A 245 38.96 114.65 19.31
C MET A 245 38.69 113.13 19.20
N GLY A 246 37.66 112.63 19.90
CA GLY A 246 37.32 111.20 19.93
C GLY A 246 36.26 110.77 18.90
N LYS A 247 35.65 111.70 18.16
CA LYS A 247 34.46 111.32 17.28
C LYS A 247 34.78 110.29 16.22
N GLY A 248 35.96 110.30 15.58
CA GLY A 248 36.34 109.28 14.60
C GLY A 248 36.51 107.86 15.21
N PHE A 249 37.10 107.82 16.40
CA PHE A 249 37.24 106.56 17.17
C PHE A 249 35.91 106.02 17.67
N ALA A 250 34.94 106.87 18.07
CA ALA A 250 33.60 106.48 18.52
C ALA A 250 32.86 105.77 17.39
N VAL A 251 32.99 106.19 16.12
CA VAL A 251 32.30 105.50 14.99
C VAL A 251 32.91 104.15 14.76
N VAL A 252 34.22 103.99 14.80
CA VAL A 252 34.89 102.66 14.63
C VAL A 252 34.54 101.77 15.80
N ALA A 253 34.58 102.24 17.03
CA ALA A 253 34.18 101.45 18.21
C ALA A 253 32.70 101.01 18.14
N SER A 254 31.82 101.86 17.66
CA SER A 254 30.37 101.44 17.45
C SER A 254 30.27 100.38 16.37
N GLU A 255 30.98 100.46 15.24
CA GLU A 255 30.98 99.51 14.15
C GLU A 255 31.53 98.11 14.63
N VAL A 256 32.64 98.12 15.41
CA VAL A 256 33.20 96.92 16.00
C VAL A 256 32.22 96.27 17.01
N LYS A 257 31.53 97.04 17.80
CA LYS A 257 30.49 96.58 18.73
C LYS A 257 29.33 95.92 18.00
N ASP A 258 28.85 96.55 16.92
CA ASP A 258 27.75 95.99 16.12
C ASP A 258 28.19 94.70 15.37
N LEU A 259 29.42 94.65 14.84
CA LEU A 259 30.02 93.48 14.24
C LEU A 259 30.16 92.33 15.25
N ALA A 260 30.61 92.62 16.46
CA ALA A 260 30.72 91.65 17.55
C ALA A 260 29.33 91.12 17.95
N ALA A 261 28.30 91.97 18.03
CA ALA A 261 26.92 91.52 18.31
C ALA A 261 26.36 90.62 17.20
N ARG A 262 26.60 90.93 15.94
CA ARG A 262 26.18 90.09 14.78
C ARG A 262 26.95 88.78 14.76
N THR A 263 28.23 88.77 15.14
CA THR A 263 29.01 87.58 15.25
C THR A 263 28.48 86.63 16.32
N ALA A 264 28.15 87.16 17.51
CA ALA A 264 27.50 86.42 18.61
C ALA A 264 26.14 85.79 18.19
N GLU A 265 25.35 86.57 17.47
CA GLU A 265 24.04 86.10 16.95
C GLU A 265 24.23 84.96 15.93
N ALA A 266 25.18 85.12 14.97
CA ALA A 266 25.46 84.07 13.96
C ALA A 266 26.01 82.78 14.60
N THR A 267 26.86 82.94 15.63
CA THR A 267 27.37 81.76 16.35
C THR A 267 26.32 81.03 17.19
N ALA A 268 25.34 81.79 17.74
CA ALA A 268 24.19 81.18 18.41
C ALA A 268 23.35 80.34 17.44
N GLN A 269 23.07 80.85 16.22
CA GLN A 269 22.40 80.10 15.19
C GLN A 269 23.16 78.83 14.76
N ILE A 270 24.47 78.89 14.67
CA ILE A 270 25.30 77.70 14.38
C ILE A 270 25.24 76.69 15.52
N THR A 271 25.20 77.17 16.77
CA THR A 271 25.09 76.27 17.93
C THR A 271 23.77 75.47 17.89
N ASP A 272 22.65 76.17 17.61
CA ASP A 272 21.34 75.53 17.46
C ASP A 272 21.34 74.44 16.32
N MET A 273 21.98 74.77 15.18
CA MET A 273 22.14 73.82 14.08
C MET A 273 23.02 72.60 14.47
N ILE A 274 24.08 72.81 15.22
CA ILE A 274 24.95 71.71 15.68
C ILE A 274 24.21 70.81 16.68
N GLU A 275 23.45 71.37 17.60
CA GLU A 275 22.61 70.58 18.52
C GLU A 275 21.59 69.75 17.75
N GLY A 276 20.93 70.33 16.71
CA GLY A 276 20.04 69.60 15.82
C GLY A 276 20.76 68.41 15.13
N ILE A 277 21.97 68.64 14.55
CA ILE A 277 22.77 67.59 13.90
C ILE A 277 23.13 66.49 14.90
N GLN A 278 23.50 66.83 16.14
CA GLN A 278 23.85 65.85 17.18
C GLN A 278 22.62 65.01 17.55
N ALA A 279 21.43 65.59 17.71
CA ALA A 279 20.20 64.88 18.01
C ALA A 279 19.81 63.92 16.87
N GLU A 280 19.83 64.42 15.61
CA GLU A 280 19.54 63.60 14.44
C GLU A 280 20.55 62.43 14.26
N SER A 281 21.85 62.69 14.51
CA SER A 281 22.92 61.68 14.43
C SER A 281 22.70 60.58 15.49
N THR A 282 22.26 60.96 16.70
CA THR A 282 21.94 59.99 17.78
C THR A 282 20.76 59.12 17.38
N GLN A 283 19.72 59.71 16.90
CA GLN A 283 18.53 58.97 16.44
C GLN A 283 18.85 58.03 15.26
N ALA A 284 19.67 58.50 14.33
CA ALA A 284 20.13 57.64 13.23
C ALA A 284 20.98 56.46 13.72
N ALA A 285 21.90 56.68 14.69
CA ALA A 285 22.69 55.60 15.28
C ALA A 285 21.82 54.56 15.99
N GLU A 286 20.77 55.00 16.73
CA GLU A 286 19.81 54.09 17.35
C GLU A 286 19.04 53.27 16.30
N GLY A 287 18.61 53.90 15.22
CA GLY A 287 17.92 53.21 14.11
C GLY A 287 18.82 52.17 13.44
N ILE A 288 20.12 52.49 13.21
CA ILE A 288 21.08 51.55 12.64
C ILE A 288 21.32 50.37 13.61
N SER A 289 21.40 50.62 14.90
CA SER A 289 21.53 49.56 15.92
C SER A 289 20.33 48.64 15.91
N GLY A 290 19.12 49.15 15.75
CA GLY A 290 17.90 48.35 15.57
C GLY A 290 17.97 47.47 14.32
N ILE A 291 18.45 48.01 13.20
CA ILE A 291 18.68 47.24 11.96
C ILE A 291 19.69 46.13 12.18
N ALA A 292 20.82 46.39 12.87
CA ALA A 292 21.79 45.36 13.19
C ALA A 292 21.21 44.21 14.03
N GLY A 293 20.32 44.51 14.95
CA GLY A 293 19.55 43.50 15.71
C GLY A 293 18.70 42.61 14.83
N LEU A 294 17.96 43.21 13.88
CA LEU A 294 17.15 42.46 12.91
C LEU A 294 17.99 41.59 12.00
N ILE A 295 19.18 42.09 11.56
CA ILE A 295 20.12 41.31 10.73
C ILE A 295 20.62 40.08 11.47
N ASN A 296 20.91 40.14 12.77
CA ASN A 296 21.30 39.01 13.56
C ASN A 296 20.16 37.97 13.67
N THR A 297 18.91 38.43 13.89
CA THR A 297 17.74 37.53 13.89
C THR A 297 17.57 36.80 12.56
N VAL A 298 17.76 37.48 11.43
CA VAL A 298 17.73 36.87 10.09
C VAL A 298 18.84 35.83 9.93
N ALA A 299 20.04 36.09 10.41
CA ALA A 299 21.16 35.13 10.37
C ALA A 299 20.86 33.85 11.19
N GLU A 300 20.26 34.01 12.36
CA GLU A 300 19.81 32.85 13.16
C GLU A 300 18.75 32.03 12.45
N GLN A 301 17.75 32.67 11.84
CA GLN A 301 16.72 31.99 11.05
C GLN A 301 17.29 31.26 9.85
N GLN A 302 18.26 31.82 9.15
CA GLN A 302 18.94 31.17 8.03
C GLN A 302 19.67 29.90 8.46
N THR A 303 20.29 29.90 9.63
CA THR A 303 20.94 28.70 10.19
C THR A 303 19.93 27.60 10.47
N LEU A 304 18.77 27.94 11.03
CA LEU A 304 17.69 26.99 11.27
C LEU A 304 17.15 26.41 9.95
N ILE A 305 16.92 27.27 8.94
CA ILE A 305 16.46 26.82 7.62
C ILE A 305 17.51 25.87 7.00
N ALA A 306 18.81 26.17 7.08
CA ALA A 306 19.86 25.33 6.55
C ALA A 306 19.83 23.91 7.18
N THR A 307 19.67 23.82 8.50
CA THR A 307 19.53 22.54 9.20
C THR A 307 18.29 21.77 8.73
N THR A 308 17.16 22.46 8.60
CA THR A 308 15.92 21.84 8.12
C THR A 308 16.03 21.32 6.69
N VAL A 309 16.74 22.04 5.82
CA VAL A 309 17.04 21.65 4.43
C VAL A 309 17.90 20.38 4.38
N GLU A 310 18.90 20.26 5.26
CA GLU A 310 19.70 19.03 5.37
C GLU A 310 18.85 17.83 5.80
N GLU A 311 17.99 17.98 6.81
CA GLU A 311 17.06 16.93 7.25
C GLU A 311 16.10 16.53 6.15
N GLN A 312 15.54 17.50 5.41
CA GLN A 312 14.64 17.22 4.28
C GLN A 312 15.36 16.47 3.16
N SER A 313 16.62 16.83 2.88
CA SER A 313 17.45 16.13 1.87
C SER A 313 17.68 14.66 2.24
N ALA A 314 18.00 14.39 3.51
CA ALA A 314 18.14 13.03 4.01
C ALA A 314 16.83 12.25 3.89
N THR A 315 15.71 12.85 4.31
CA THR A 315 14.36 12.25 4.24
C THR A 315 13.95 11.95 2.80
N SER A 316 14.19 12.86 1.85
CA SER A 316 13.88 12.66 0.44
C SER A 316 14.69 11.51 -0.16
N THR A 317 15.95 11.38 0.22
CA THR A 317 16.83 10.27 -0.20
C THR A 317 16.32 8.93 0.35
N GLU A 318 15.93 8.89 1.61
CA GLU A 318 15.38 7.69 2.26
C GLU A 318 14.03 7.28 1.64
N MET A 319 13.16 8.25 1.35
CA MET A 319 11.89 8.03 0.66
C MET A 319 12.10 7.41 -0.72
N SER A 320 13.04 7.92 -1.52
CA SER A 320 13.37 7.36 -2.82
C SER A 320 13.86 5.91 -2.72
N ARG A 321 14.72 5.58 -1.75
CA ARG A 321 15.17 4.20 -1.50
C ARG A 321 14.03 3.29 -1.06
N GLY A 322 13.16 3.79 -0.17
CA GLY A 322 11.98 3.07 0.28
C GLY A 322 11.04 2.72 -0.88
N MET A 323 10.85 3.62 -1.83
CA MET A 323 10.01 3.38 -2.99
C MET A 323 10.60 2.34 -3.94
N VAL A 324 11.91 2.27 -4.12
CA VAL A 324 12.56 1.17 -4.86
C VAL A 324 12.24 -0.18 -4.20
N ALA A 325 12.36 -0.29 -2.87
CA ALA A 325 12.04 -1.51 -2.15
C ALA A 325 10.54 -1.90 -2.27
N VAL A 326 9.63 -0.92 -2.26
CA VAL A 326 8.19 -1.16 -2.50
C VAL A 326 7.94 -1.69 -3.92
N ALA A 327 8.58 -1.12 -4.93
CA ALA A 327 8.46 -1.57 -6.31
C ALA A 327 8.98 -3.01 -6.49
N GLU A 328 10.12 -3.36 -5.89
CA GLU A 328 10.68 -4.72 -5.89
C GLU A 328 9.76 -5.71 -5.17
N SER A 329 9.17 -5.30 -4.05
CA SER A 329 8.18 -6.10 -3.31
C SER A 329 6.92 -6.34 -4.15
N GLY A 330 6.44 -5.32 -4.86
CA GLY A 330 5.33 -5.44 -5.81
C GLY A 330 5.63 -6.47 -6.91
N GLN A 331 6.81 -6.40 -7.54
CA GLN A 331 7.22 -7.39 -8.54
C GLN A 331 7.31 -8.81 -7.98
N SER A 332 7.77 -8.95 -6.73
CA SER A 332 7.84 -10.25 -6.07
C SER A 332 6.46 -10.81 -5.76
N ALA A 333 5.52 -9.96 -5.33
CA ALA A 333 4.12 -10.32 -5.13
C ALA A 333 3.44 -10.74 -6.45
N ALA A 334 3.70 -10.04 -7.56
CA ALA A 334 3.19 -10.43 -8.87
C ALA A 334 3.67 -11.81 -9.31
N ARG A 335 4.96 -12.13 -9.12
CA ARG A 335 5.52 -13.46 -9.40
C ARG A 335 4.93 -14.55 -8.51
N ALA A 336 4.68 -14.25 -7.23
CA ALA A 336 4.01 -15.18 -6.33
C ALA A 336 2.56 -15.44 -6.78
N ALA A 337 1.85 -14.41 -7.23
CA ALA A 337 0.50 -14.52 -7.78
C ALA A 337 0.46 -15.39 -9.05
N GLU A 338 1.43 -15.27 -9.96
CA GLU A 338 1.56 -16.16 -11.12
C GLU A 338 1.68 -17.63 -10.71
N THR A 339 2.42 -17.89 -9.64
CA THR A 339 2.55 -19.25 -9.08
C THR A 339 1.21 -19.77 -8.53
N VAL A 340 0.44 -18.90 -7.86
CA VAL A 340 -0.91 -19.22 -7.37
C VAL A 340 -1.86 -19.51 -8.53
N LEU A 341 -1.83 -18.71 -9.59
CA LEU A 341 -2.63 -18.91 -10.80
C LEU A 341 -2.30 -20.23 -11.50
N ALA A 342 -1.00 -20.59 -11.59
CA ALA A 342 -0.57 -21.87 -12.14
C ALA A 342 -1.06 -23.06 -11.29
N ALA A 343 -1.01 -22.94 -9.94
CA ALA A 343 -1.54 -23.95 -9.03
C ALA A 343 -3.06 -24.09 -9.15
N ALA A 344 -3.79 -22.97 -9.26
CA ALA A 344 -5.23 -22.96 -9.50
C ALA A 344 -5.58 -23.69 -10.82
N ALA A 345 -4.86 -23.40 -11.90
CA ALA A 345 -5.07 -24.09 -13.18
C ALA A 345 -4.85 -25.61 -13.08
N ALA A 346 -3.82 -26.04 -12.36
CA ALA A 346 -3.56 -27.46 -12.10
C ALA A 346 -4.67 -28.13 -11.28
N LEU A 347 -5.19 -27.46 -10.25
CA LEU A 347 -6.32 -27.93 -9.46
C LEU A 347 -7.59 -28.07 -10.30
N LYS A 348 -7.87 -27.13 -11.18
CA LYS A 348 -8.99 -27.17 -12.11
C LYS A 348 -8.90 -28.35 -13.05
N GLU A 349 -7.71 -28.62 -13.57
CA GLU A 349 -7.47 -29.81 -14.41
C GLU A 349 -7.68 -31.11 -13.64
N GLN A 350 -7.19 -31.20 -12.39
CA GLN A 350 -7.41 -32.36 -11.54
C GLN A 350 -8.91 -32.59 -11.24
N ALA A 351 -9.64 -31.53 -10.92
CA ALA A 351 -11.08 -31.60 -10.74
C ALA A 351 -11.80 -32.13 -11.99
N ALA A 352 -11.42 -31.65 -13.16
CA ALA A 352 -11.98 -32.13 -14.43
C ALA A 352 -11.69 -33.61 -14.66
N ARG A 353 -10.46 -34.09 -14.37
CA ARG A 353 -10.11 -35.50 -14.49
C ARG A 353 -10.90 -36.38 -13.52
N LEU A 354 -11.11 -35.92 -12.26
CA LEU A 354 -11.95 -36.64 -11.30
C LEU A 354 -13.38 -36.77 -11.80
N SER A 355 -13.95 -35.69 -12.34
CA SER A 355 -15.31 -35.70 -12.91
C SER A 355 -15.46 -36.66 -14.10
N THR A 356 -14.42 -36.84 -14.93
CA THR A 356 -14.46 -37.83 -16.04
C THR A 356 -14.43 -39.26 -15.55
N VAL A 357 -13.77 -39.53 -14.43
CA VAL A 357 -13.71 -40.88 -13.82
C VAL A 357 -15.05 -41.26 -13.18
N THR A 358 -15.81 -40.30 -12.68
CA THR A 358 -17.10 -40.53 -12.03
C THR A 358 -18.27 -40.67 -13.04
N ASN A 359 -18.12 -40.10 -14.25
CA ASN A 359 -19.18 -40.06 -15.27
C ASN A 359 -18.95 -41.08 -16.41
N GLY A 360 -17.89 -41.85 -16.39
CA GLY A 360 -17.55 -42.91 -17.37
C GLY A 360 -17.68 -44.29 -16.76
#